data_b675403afc63568bc6cef89d08c9eae6
#
_entry.id   b675403afc63568bc6cef89d08c9eae6
#
_cell.length_a   1.000
_cell.length_b   1.000
_cell.length_c   1.000
_cell.angle_alpha   90.00
_cell.angle_beta   90.00
_cell.angle_gamma   90.00
#
_symmetry.space_group_name_H-M   'P 1'
#
loop_
_entity.id
_entity.type
_entity.pdbx_description
1 polymer ?
#
loop_
_entity_poly.entity_id
_entity_poly.type
_entity_poly.pdbx_seq_one_letter_code
_entity_poly.pdbx_strand_id
1 'polypeptide(L)'
;MKFKRIFSVLAAAVLAAAPLAVPAKAAEYPTGIISEAYCVMDADSGQMLIGGSADKRMEPASITKILTCAMALEALEPKNSYTFSAEAATYDKGSTHLAFTEGETCKIEDLLYGAMVESANDCAMGLADAVAGSQLAFVKLMNEKVAEIGCTNTHFANATGMPDANHYTTARDMALITRYALSVEGFKTYFNAWEWTIPATNKNTERKFGTHHSMIVGSENNSTYGYDYATGGKLGWTEEAKHTAVTVADNGKMRLICVVLKSTNKYAKYKDTTALFDYCFAAFRTVEIPIALKKTEVTLYDGEALYGKMTVYPMASVNLLLTDDLSEKDVSCKVNVPEYCDISEIDSVAVSVSFGKSSSLMATDDVTVRPEYHIVKESGVVEGDASIKKEGSTFRWWIFIVIPVGIIAGLALLVLCIRAYNIRKYRRLRRHRHYQKLKRE
;
A
#
# COMPACT_ATOMS: atom_id res chain seq x y z
N MET A 1 32.65 -28.16 50.13
CA MET A 1 33.31 -27.01 49.48
C MET A 1 33.48 -27.09 47.97
N LYS A 2 33.17 -28.19 47.30
CA LYS A 2 33.33 -28.32 45.82
C LYS A 2 32.13 -27.84 45.00
N PHE A 3 30.94 -27.79 45.55
CA PHE A 3 29.71 -27.38 44.85
C PHE A 3 29.58 -25.85 44.66
N LYS A 4 30.13 -25.02 45.53
CA LYS A 4 30.09 -23.56 45.41
C LYS A 4 30.99 -22.98 44.32
N ARG A 5 32.04 -23.69 43.93
CA ARG A 5 32.97 -23.24 42.84
C ARG A 5 32.41 -23.51 41.45
N ILE A 6 31.56 -24.52 41.27
CA ILE A 6 30.95 -24.85 39.97
C ILE A 6 29.84 -23.82 39.63
N PHE A 7 29.08 -23.35 40.60
CA PHE A 7 28.07 -22.31 40.41
C PHE A 7 28.66 -20.94 40.04
N SER A 8 29.82 -20.60 40.60
CA SER A 8 30.49 -19.32 40.29
C SER A 8 31.10 -19.29 38.89
N VAL A 9 31.53 -20.43 38.35
CA VAL A 9 32.06 -20.51 36.98
C VAL A 9 30.95 -20.51 35.93
N LEU A 10 29.78 -21.12 36.22
CA LEU A 10 28.62 -21.05 35.32
C LEU A 10 28.00 -19.64 35.31
N ALA A 11 27.92 -18.93 36.42
CA ALA A 11 27.42 -17.56 36.46
C ALA A 11 28.34 -16.57 35.73
N ALA A 12 29.66 -16.77 35.78
CA ALA A 12 30.60 -15.95 35.01
C ALA A 12 30.57 -16.24 33.50
N ALA A 13 30.28 -17.48 33.05
CA ALA A 13 30.14 -17.85 31.66
C ALA A 13 28.82 -17.31 31.00
N VAL A 14 27.76 -17.18 31.80
CA VAL A 14 26.49 -16.60 31.29
C VAL A 14 26.58 -15.06 31.17
N LEU A 15 27.36 -14.38 32.03
CA LEU A 15 27.59 -12.94 31.86
C LEU A 15 28.57 -12.57 30.74
N ALA A 16 29.41 -13.51 30.28
CA ALA A 16 30.33 -13.27 29.14
C ALA A 16 29.69 -13.49 27.76
N ALA A 17 28.46 -14.02 27.69
CA ALA A 17 27.69 -14.23 26.46
C ALA A 17 26.65 -13.15 26.20
N ALA A 18 26.69 -12.00 26.89
CA ALA A 18 25.94 -10.84 26.45
C ALA A 18 26.48 -10.45 25.05
N PRO A 19 25.66 -10.45 24.01
CA PRO A 19 26.12 -9.96 22.73
C PRO A 19 26.58 -8.52 22.95
N LEU A 20 27.83 -8.23 22.68
CA LEU A 20 28.32 -6.87 22.53
C LEU A 20 27.41 -6.28 21.42
N ALA A 21 26.44 -5.49 21.81
CA ALA A 21 25.67 -4.69 20.87
C ALA A 21 26.66 -3.77 20.18
N VAL A 22 27.16 -4.20 19.03
CA VAL A 22 27.89 -3.32 18.13
C VAL A 22 26.89 -2.20 17.81
N PRO A 23 27.20 -0.93 18.12
CA PRO A 23 26.29 0.14 17.79
C PRO A 23 26.03 0.04 16.27
N ALA A 24 24.78 -0.18 15.89
CA ALA A 24 24.41 -0.16 14.49
C ALA A 24 24.84 1.20 13.94
N LYS A 25 25.69 1.18 12.91
CA LYS A 25 26.10 2.44 12.25
C LYS A 25 24.80 3.10 11.80
N ALA A 26 24.59 4.37 12.18
CA ALA A 26 23.42 5.11 11.73
C ALA A 26 23.36 5.07 10.20
N ALA A 27 22.19 4.78 9.65
CA ALA A 27 22.01 4.72 8.22
C ALA A 27 22.30 6.11 7.63
N GLU A 28 23.12 6.16 6.61
CA GLU A 28 23.46 7.43 5.95
C GLU A 28 22.34 7.80 4.97
N TYR A 29 21.89 9.06 5.03
CA TYR A 29 20.89 9.57 4.09
C TYR A 29 21.38 9.41 2.64
N PRO A 30 20.55 8.88 1.72
CA PRO A 30 20.99 8.60 0.37
C PRO A 30 21.37 9.88 -0.37
N THR A 31 22.58 9.88 -0.92
CA THR A 31 23.09 10.96 -1.76
C THR A 31 23.11 10.55 -3.22
N GLY A 32 23.07 11.53 -4.13
CA GLY A 32 23.15 11.23 -5.57
C GLY A 32 21.85 10.71 -6.19
N ILE A 33 20.70 10.96 -5.57
CA ILE A 33 19.38 10.72 -6.16
C ILE A 33 19.25 11.55 -7.44
N ILE A 34 18.96 10.88 -8.56
CA ILE A 34 18.87 11.49 -9.90
C ILE A 34 17.47 11.98 -10.21
N SER A 35 16.45 11.34 -9.64
CA SER A 35 15.06 11.72 -9.79
C SER A 35 14.84 13.13 -9.22
N GLU A 36 14.15 14.00 -9.98
CA GLU A 36 14.00 15.42 -9.63
C GLU A 36 13.12 15.62 -8.39
N ALA A 37 12.13 14.74 -8.19
CA ALA A 37 11.34 14.69 -6.96
C ALA A 37 11.14 13.25 -6.50
N TYR A 38 11.03 13.07 -5.18
CA TYR A 38 10.73 11.79 -4.58
C TYR A 38 10.03 11.94 -3.23
N CYS A 39 9.32 10.89 -2.83
CA CYS A 39 8.67 10.76 -1.53
C CYS A 39 8.70 9.30 -1.11
N VAL A 40 9.06 9.02 0.15
CA VAL A 40 8.82 7.74 0.80
C VAL A 40 7.84 7.95 1.93
N MET A 41 6.74 7.21 1.89
CA MET A 41 5.64 7.29 2.84
C MET A 41 5.39 5.92 3.48
N ASP A 42 5.09 5.91 4.76
CA ASP A 42 4.54 4.73 5.43
C ASP A 42 3.11 4.45 4.90
N ALA A 43 2.90 3.27 4.36
CA ALA A 43 1.61 2.92 3.74
C ALA A 43 0.48 2.79 4.76
N ASP A 44 0.81 2.48 6.03
CA ASP A 44 -0.18 2.25 7.07
C ASP A 44 -0.63 3.56 7.72
N SER A 45 0.29 4.38 8.19
CA SER A 45 -0.04 5.66 8.84
C SER A 45 -0.24 6.83 7.87
N GLY A 46 0.37 6.79 6.67
CA GLY A 46 0.45 7.93 5.77
C GLY A 46 1.56 8.92 6.12
N GLN A 47 2.41 8.58 7.10
CA GLN A 47 3.54 9.40 7.49
C GLN A 47 4.55 9.49 6.35
N MET A 48 4.89 10.71 5.91
CA MET A 48 6.02 10.91 5.02
C MET A 48 7.32 10.79 5.80
N LEU A 49 8.18 9.84 5.41
CA LEU A 49 9.45 9.57 6.08
C LEU A 49 10.57 10.46 5.54
N ILE A 50 10.69 10.51 4.24
CA ILE A 50 11.67 11.35 3.54
C ILE A 50 11.09 11.87 2.22
N GLY A 51 11.59 13.01 1.75
CA GLY A 51 11.22 13.55 0.47
C GLY A 51 12.24 14.56 -0.06
N GLY A 52 12.35 14.63 -1.37
CA GLY A 52 13.10 15.64 -2.08
C GLY A 52 12.21 16.29 -3.13
N SER A 53 12.02 17.61 -3.07
CA SER A 53 11.07 18.35 -3.91
C SER A 53 9.67 17.71 -3.95
N ALA A 54 9.25 17.07 -2.82
CA ALA A 54 8.09 16.19 -2.77
C ALA A 54 6.78 16.87 -3.17
N ASP A 55 6.68 18.20 -3.01
CA ASP A 55 5.50 19.02 -3.31
C ASP A 55 5.60 19.76 -4.66
N LYS A 56 6.66 19.52 -5.42
CA LYS A 56 6.83 20.12 -6.75
C LYS A 56 5.88 19.47 -7.75
N ARG A 57 5.07 20.27 -8.45
CA ARG A 57 4.18 19.83 -9.52
C ARG A 57 4.98 19.32 -10.70
N MET A 58 4.65 18.13 -11.16
CA MET A 58 5.27 17.44 -12.29
C MET A 58 4.26 16.55 -13.00
N GLU A 59 4.54 16.20 -14.23
CA GLU A 59 3.74 15.31 -15.03
C GLU A 59 3.90 13.86 -14.49
N PRO A 60 2.79 13.16 -14.20
CA PRO A 60 2.84 11.80 -13.67
C PRO A 60 3.14 10.73 -14.72
N ALA A 61 2.79 10.96 -15.97
CA ALA A 61 2.66 9.91 -16.96
C ALA A 61 1.73 8.76 -16.47
N SER A 62 1.99 7.51 -16.87
CA SER A 62 1.11 6.37 -16.61
C SER A 62 0.98 5.94 -15.15
N ILE A 63 1.67 6.55 -14.18
CA ILE A 63 1.36 6.30 -12.76
C ILE A 63 -0.03 6.83 -12.38
N THR A 64 -0.62 7.72 -13.19
CA THR A 64 -2.03 8.13 -13.14
C THR A 64 -2.99 6.95 -13.06
N LYS A 65 -2.68 5.85 -13.75
CA LYS A 65 -3.52 4.66 -13.82
C LYS A 65 -3.73 3.96 -12.46
N ILE A 66 -2.92 4.29 -11.44
CA ILE A 66 -3.15 3.85 -10.06
C ILE A 66 -4.52 4.33 -9.58
N LEU A 67 -4.83 5.61 -9.76
CA LEU A 67 -6.13 6.16 -9.38
C LEU A 67 -7.23 5.61 -10.28
N THR A 68 -7.01 5.56 -11.59
CA THR A 68 -7.98 5.04 -12.56
C THR A 68 -8.45 3.62 -12.21
N CYS A 69 -7.52 2.72 -11.90
CA CYS A 69 -7.83 1.34 -11.53
C CYS A 69 -8.48 1.24 -10.14
N ALA A 70 -8.05 2.04 -9.17
CA ALA A 70 -8.65 2.05 -7.84
C ALA A 70 -10.13 2.50 -7.89
N MET A 71 -10.42 3.60 -8.59
CA MET A 71 -11.79 4.09 -8.77
C MET A 71 -12.66 3.11 -9.57
N ALA A 72 -12.07 2.43 -10.58
CA ALA A 72 -12.80 1.41 -11.32
C ALA A 72 -13.19 0.22 -10.43
N LEU A 73 -12.32 -0.20 -9.52
CA LEU A 73 -12.60 -1.27 -8.56
C LEU A 73 -13.65 -0.90 -7.50
N GLU A 74 -13.73 0.36 -7.12
CA GLU A 74 -14.81 0.83 -6.22
C GLU A 74 -16.18 0.81 -6.90
N ALA A 75 -16.23 1.06 -8.22
CA ALA A 75 -17.48 1.25 -8.95
C ALA A 75 -17.96 0.00 -9.71
N LEU A 76 -17.07 -0.94 -10.02
CA LEU A 76 -17.34 -2.02 -10.97
C LEU A 76 -16.98 -3.39 -10.40
N GLU A 77 -17.78 -4.39 -10.74
CA GLU A 77 -17.47 -5.79 -10.46
C GLU A 77 -16.49 -6.36 -11.49
N PRO A 78 -15.30 -6.84 -11.10
CA PRO A 78 -14.26 -7.29 -12.04
C PRO A 78 -14.70 -8.39 -13.00
N LYS A 79 -15.66 -9.23 -12.61
CA LYS A 79 -16.18 -10.33 -13.45
C LYS A 79 -17.19 -9.88 -14.50
N ASN A 80 -17.71 -8.66 -14.42
CA ASN A 80 -18.64 -8.12 -15.40
C ASN A 80 -17.93 -7.89 -16.74
N SER A 81 -18.70 -7.97 -17.81
CA SER A 81 -18.24 -7.67 -19.16
C SER A 81 -18.43 -6.20 -19.49
N TYR A 82 -17.47 -5.66 -20.23
CA TYR A 82 -17.52 -4.34 -20.81
C TYR A 82 -17.35 -4.45 -22.33
N THR A 83 -18.12 -3.65 -23.08
CA THR A 83 -18.01 -3.55 -24.53
C THR A 83 -17.50 -2.16 -24.89
N PHE A 84 -16.41 -2.09 -25.61
CA PHE A 84 -15.75 -0.84 -25.97
C PHE A 84 -16.63 0.07 -26.81
N SER A 85 -16.83 1.30 -26.35
CA SER A 85 -17.39 2.40 -27.14
C SER A 85 -16.35 2.90 -28.17
N ALA A 86 -16.82 3.68 -29.15
CA ALA A 86 -15.93 4.34 -30.11
C ALA A 86 -14.93 5.27 -29.41
N GLU A 87 -15.37 6.00 -28.38
CA GLU A 87 -14.50 6.89 -27.57
C GLU A 87 -13.41 6.10 -26.87
N ALA A 88 -13.76 5.04 -26.14
CA ALA A 88 -12.82 4.23 -25.38
C ALA A 88 -11.81 3.47 -26.28
N ALA A 89 -12.20 3.15 -27.50
CA ALA A 89 -11.33 2.54 -28.50
C ALA A 89 -10.44 3.53 -29.25
N THR A 90 -10.56 4.84 -28.95
CA THR A 90 -9.73 5.88 -29.56
C THR A 90 -8.52 6.17 -28.69
N TYR A 91 -7.35 5.80 -29.13
CA TYR A 91 -6.07 6.00 -28.44
C TYR A 91 -4.98 6.43 -29.40
N ASP A 92 -3.95 7.10 -28.87
CA ASP A 92 -2.75 7.43 -29.62
C ASP A 92 -1.96 6.14 -29.95
N LYS A 93 -1.83 5.82 -31.24
CA LYS A 93 -1.12 4.62 -31.71
C LYS A 93 0.37 4.61 -31.36
N GLY A 94 0.96 5.77 -31.02
CA GLY A 94 2.32 5.88 -30.51
C GLY A 94 2.45 5.55 -29.02
N SER A 95 1.33 5.40 -28.31
CA SER A 95 1.31 5.08 -26.90
C SER A 95 1.12 3.59 -26.64
N THR A 96 1.38 3.13 -25.39
CA THR A 96 1.15 1.73 -25.00
C THR A 96 -0.34 1.40 -24.99
N HIS A 97 -0.75 0.35 -25.70
CA HIS A 97 -2.12 -0.12 -25.81
C HIS A 97 -2.17 -1.62 -26.11
N LEU A 98 -3.31 -2.27 -25.91
CA LEU A 98 -3.60 -3.67 -26.22
C LEU A 98 -4.47 -3.82 -27.49
N ALA A 99 -4.65 -2.73 -28.24
CA ALA A 99 -5.36 -2.66 -29.53
C ALA A 99 -6.82 -3.12 -29.44
N PHE A 100 -7.52 -2.74 -28.35
CA PHE A 100 -8.96 -2.91 -28.29
C PHE A 100 -9.66 -2.03 -29.34
N THR A 101 -10.77 -2.54 -29.87
CA THR A 101 -11.54 -1.89 -30.93
C THR A 101 -13.00 -1.69 -30.51
N GLU A 102 -13.68 -0.71 -31.09
CA GLU A 102 -15.11 -0.48 -30.86
C GLU A 102 -15.93 -1.76 -31.00
N GLY A 103 -16.84 -2.02 -30.07
CA GLY A 103 -17.66 -3.23 -29.99
C GLY A 103 -16.92 -4.50 -29.62
N GLU A 104 -15.64 -4.42 -29.22
CA GLU A 104 -14.93 -5.52 -28.60
C GLU A 104 -15.37 -5.68 -27.15
N THR A 105 -15.62 -6.92 -26.72
CA THR A 105 -16.09 -7.23 -25.37
C THR A 105 -15.07 -8.05 -24.62
N CYS A 106 -14.73 -7.60 -23.40
CA CYS A 106 -13.85 -8.31 -22.45
C CYS A 106 -14.37 -8.12 -21.04
N LYS A 107 -13.72 -8.72 -20.05
CA LYS A 107 -14.07 -8.49 -18.64
C LYS A 107 -13.40 -7.22 -18.11
N ILE A 108 -13.99 -6.62 -17.08
CA ILE A 108 -13.37 -5.51 -16.35
C ILE A 108 -12.01 -5.92 -15.77
N GLU A 109 -11.87 -7.17 -15.26
CA GLU A 109 -10.58 -7.65 -14.76
C GLU A 109 -9.47 -7.62 -15.83
N ASP A 110 -9.79 -7.88 -17.11
CA ASP A 110 -8.82 -7.83 -18.20
C ASP A 110 -8.33 -6.40 -18.44
N LEU A 111 -9.22 -5.41 -18.30
CA LEU A 111 -8.87 -3.99 -18.39
C LEU A 111 -8.00 -3.53 -17.22
N LEU A 112 -8.31 -4.00 -15.99
CA LEU A 112 -7.53 -3.69 -14.79
C LEU A 112 -6.10 -4.23 -14.92
N TYR A 113 -5.93 -5.48 -15.35
CA TYR A 113 -4.60 -6.04 -15.62
C TYR A 113 -3.91 -5.33 -16.78
N GLY A 114 -4.62 -5.04 -17.88
CA GLY A 114 -4.06 -4.32 -19.02
C GLY A 114 -3.55 -2.93 -18.65
N ALA A 115 -4.32 -2.16 -17.87
CA ALA A 115 -3.93 -0.83 -17.41
C ALA A 115 -2.76 -0.87 -16.40
N MET A 116 -2.73 -1.87 -15.52
CA MET A 116 -1.74 -1.93 -14.44
C MET A 116 -0.46 -2.62 -14.88
N VAL A 117 -0.53 -3.78 -15.53
CA VAL A 117 0.61 -4.61 -15.91
C VAL A 117 1.28 -4.10 -17.18
N GLU A 118 0.52 -3.95 -18.29
CA GLU A 118 1.04 -3.48 -19.58
C GLU A 118 1.11 -1.95 -19.65
N SER A 119 0.38 -1.26 -18.79
CA SER A 119 0.21 0.19 -18.88
C SER A 119 -0.67 0.65 -20.05
N ALA A 120 -1.54 -0.21 -20.56
CA ALA A 120 -2.35 0.02 -21.75
C ALA A 120 -3.32 1.20 -21.58
N ASN A 121 -3.26 2.15 -22.51
CA ASN A 121 -4.09 3.35 -22.46
C ASN A 121 -5.55 3.07 -22.82
N ASP A 122 -5.80 2.22 -23.83
CA ASP A 122 -7.13 1.77 -24.18
C ASP A 122 -7.85 1.07 -23.01
N CYS A 123 -7.14 0.27 -22.21
CA CYS A 123 -7.68 -0.32 -21.00
C CYS A 123 -8.09 0.74 -19.98
N ALA A 124 -7.25 1.75 -19.74
CA ALA A 124 -7.59 2.84 -18.83
C ALA A 124 -8.78 3.67 -19.33
N MET A 125 -8.87 3.91 -20.62
CA MET A 125 -10.01 4.57 -21.25
C MET A 125 -11.28 3.73 -21.16
N GLY A 126 -11.18 2.41 -21.36
CA GLY A 126 -12.30 1.48 -21.20
C GLY A 126 -12.83 1.45 -19.76
N LEU A 127 -11.92 1.48 -18.76
CA LEU A 127 -12.31 1.58 -17.33
C LEU A 127 -13.03 2.90 -17.05
N ALA A 128 -12.49 4.02 -17.53
CA ALA A 128 -13.11 5.34 -17.36
C ALA A 128 -14.52 5.43 -17.99
N ASP A 129 -14.66 4.88 -19.20
CA ASP A 129 -15.94 4.79 -19.89
C ASP A 129 -16.94 3.90 -19.15
N ALA A 130 -16.48 2.73 -18.69
CA ALA A 130 -17.32 1.80 -17.92
C ALA A 130 -17.85 2.39 -16.61
N VAL A 131 -17.05 3.24 -15.93
CA VAL A 131 -17.45 3.88 -14.66
C VAL A 131 -18.39 5.06 -14.90
N ALA A 132 -18.07 5.95 -15.85
CA ALA A 132 -18.70 7.26 -15.95
C ALA A 132 -19.39 7.53 -17.30
N GLY A 133 -19.33 6.60 -18.25
CA GLY A 133 -19.94 6.73 -19.58
C GLY A 133 -19.21 7.69 -20.52
N SER A 134 -18.15 8.37 -20.06
CA SER A 134 -17.26 9.21 -20.89
C SER A 134 -15.97 9.56 -20.15
N GLN A 135 -14.91 9.88 -20.93
CA GLN A 135 -13.63 10.32 -20.36
C GLN A 135 -13.79 11.60 -19.55
N LEU A 136 -14.56 12.56 -20.05
CA LEU A 136 -14.77 13.85 -19.37
C LEU A 136 -15.45 13.68 -18.00
N ALA A 137 -16.49 12.84 -17.92
CA ALA A 137 -17.19 12.57 -16.68
C ALA A 137 -16.27 11.87 -15.67
N PHE A 138 -15.45 10.91 -16.13
CA PHE A 138 -14.51 10.21 -15.25
C PHE A 138 -13.42 11.14 -14.71
N VAL A 139 -12.87 12.04 -15.55
CA VAL A 139 -11.87 13.04 -15.13
C VAL A 139 -12.43 13.95 -14.03
N LYS A 140 -13.68 14.34 -14.12
CA LYS A 140 -14.33 15.11 -13.04
C LYS A 140 -14.32 14.31 -11.73
N LEU A 141 -14.73 13.04 -11.76
CA LEU A 141 -14.68 12.16 -10.58
C LEU A 141 -13.24 11.95 -10.05
N MET A 142 -12.23 11.85 -10.94
CA MET A 142 -10.83 11.78 -10.50
C MET A 142 -10.42 12.99 -9.69
N ASN A 143 -10.79 14.21 -10.12
CA ASN A 143 -10.42 15.44 -9.43
C ASN A 143 -11.21 15.63 -8.12
N GLU A 144 -12.46 15.18 -8.04
CA GLU A 144 -13.21 15.10 -6.80
C GLU A 144 -12.53 14.12 -5.82
N LYS A 145 -12.14 12.93 -6.30
CA LYS A 145 -11.47 11.91 -5.47
C LYS A 145 -10.11 12.37 -4.94
N VAL A 146 -9.27 13.04 -5.73
CA VAL A 146 -7.97 13.55 -5.23
C VAL A 146 -8.15 14.65 -4.19
N ALA A 147 -9.19 15.47 -4.29
CA ALA A 147 -9.53 16.44 -3.25
C ALA A 147 -9.99 15.74 -1.96
N GLU A 148 -10.82 14.68 -2.06
CA GLU A 148 -11.24 13.84 -0.94
C GLU A 148 -10.04 13.15 -0.23
N ILE A 149 -9.06 12.66 -1.01
CA ILE A 149 -7.84 12.06 -0.49
C ILE A 149 -6.97 13.09 0.26
N GLY A 150 -7.17 14.38 0.03
CA GLY A 150 -6.38 15.47 0.60
C GLY A 150 -5.19 15.92 -0.27
N CYS A 151 -5.17 15.56 -1.55
CA CYS A 151 -4.15 16.01 -2.49
C CYS A 151 -4.37 17.51 -2.83
N THR A 152 -3.39 18.33 -2.57
CA THR A 152 -3.52 19.79 -2.74
C THR A 152 -2.83 20.32 -4.00
N ASN A 153 -1.98 19.51 -4.63
CA ASN A 153 -1.17 19.89 -5.78
C ASN A 153 -1.30 18.90 -6.95
N THR A 154 -2.46 18.28 -7.08
CA THR A 154 -2.75 17.31 -8.15
C THR A 154 -3.98 17.75 -8.94
N HIS A 155 -3.90 17.63 -10.26
CA HIS A 155 -5.04 17.76 -11.15
C HIS A 155 -4.85 16.80 -12.32
N PHE A 156 -5.87 16.02 -12.64
CA PHE A 156 -5.88 15.10 -13.76
C PHE A 156 -6.73 15.64 -14.91
N ALA A 157 -6.22 15.52 -16.12
CA ALA A 157 -6.91 15.89 -17.37
C ALA A 157 -7.37 14.67 -18.17
N ASN A 158 -6.87 13.47 -17.84
CA ASN A 158 -7.26 12.20 -18.47
C ASN A 158 -6.97 11.01 -17.55
N ALA A 159 -7.55 9.86 -17.89
CA ALA A 159 -7.41 8.61 -17.14
C ALA A 159 -6.11 7.85 -17.39
N THR A 160 -5.32 8.25 -18.37
CA THR A 160 -4.18 7.49 -18.90
C THR A 160 -2.82 7.99 -18.44
N GLY A 161 -2.71 9.28 -18.14
CA GLY A 161 -1.44 9.97 -17.88
C GLY A 161 -0.76 10.51 -19.13
N MET A 162 -1.48 10.66 -20.24
CA MET A 162 -0.98 11.34 -21.43
C MET A 162 -0.76 12.82 -21.14
N PRO A 163 0.23 13.46 -21.80
CA PRO A 163 0.58 14.84 -21.54
C PRO A 163 -0.59 15.83 -21.78
N ASP A 164 -0.80 16.70 -20.83
CA ASP A 164 -1.69 17.84 -20.89
C ASP A 164 -1.19 18.91 -19.92
N ALA A 165 -1.32 20.18 -20.27
CA ALA A 165 -0.85 21.29 -19.43
C ALA A 165 -1.50 21.33 -18.04
N ASN A 166 -2.71 20.77 -17.92
CA ASN A 166 -3.46 20.65 -16.66
C ASN A 166 -3.34 19.25 -16.02
N HIS A 167 -2.44 18.39 -16.51
CA HIS A 167 -2.23 17.05 -15.99
C HIS A 167 -0.95 17.00 -15.16
N TYR A 168 -1.05 17.21 -13.86
CA TYR A 168 0.09 17.28 -12.95
C TYR A 168 -0.22 16.66 -11.60
N THR A 169 0.83 16.28 -10.91
CA THR A 169 0.82 15.77 -9.54
C THR A 169 2.10 16.14 -8.81
N THR A 170 2.24 15.69 -7.57
CA THR A 170 3.48 15.74 -6.78
C THR A 170 3.87 14.34 -6.30
N ALA A 171 5.13 14.17 -5.87
CA ALA A 171 5.55 12.88 -5.32
C ALA A 171 4.78 12.54 -4.02
N ARG A 172 4.47 13.55 -3.19
CA ARG A 172 3.65 13.40 -1.99
C ARG A 172 2.22 12.97 -2.35
N ASP A 173 1.56 13.71 -3.24
CA ASP A 173 0.16 13.42 -3.61
C ASP A 173 0.03 12.04 -4.25
N MET A 174 0.99 11.64 -5.09
CA MET A 174 0.99 10.28 -5.65
C MET A 174 1.20 9.19 -4.59
N ALA A 175 1.94 9.47 -3.52
CA ALA A 175 2.04 8.54 -2.40
C ALA A 175 0.70 8.42 -1.65
N LEU A 176 0.00 9.55 -1.43
CA LEU A 176 -1.36 9.56 -0.84
C LEU A 176 -2.36 8.80 -1.73
N ILE A 177 -2.36 9.05 -3.03
CA ILE A 177 -3.19 8.36 -4.02
C ILE A 177 -2.91 6.85 -3.99
N THR A 178 -1.64 6.46 -3.91
CA THR A 178 -1.25 5.05 -3.84
C THR A 178 -1.71 4.42 -2.54
N ARG A 179 -1.57 5.12 -1.42
CA ARG A 179 -2.06 4.68 -0.12
C ARG A 179 -3.59 4.45 -0.14
N TYR A 180 -4.36 5.38 -0.68
CA TYR A 180 -5.79 5.20 -0.92
C TYR A 180 -6.06 3.98 -1.79
N ALA A 181 -5.38 3.83 -2.94
CA ALA A 181 -5.57 2.69 -3.82
C ALA A 181 -5.29 1.34 -3.12
N LEU A 182 -4.26 1.27 -2.26
CA LEU A 182 -3.96 0.08 -1.46
C LEU A 182 -5.04 -0.28 -0.43
N SER A 183 -5.89 0.67 -0.04
CA SER A 183 -7.05 0.44 0.86
C SER A 183 -8.28 -0.09 0.11
N VAL A 184 -8.34 0.07 -1.22
CA VAL A 184 -9.43 -0.44 -2.05
C VAL A 184 -9.35 -1.96 -2.14
N GLU A 185 -10.47 -2.64 -1.83
CA GLU A 185 -10.54 -4.09 -1.86
C GLU A 185 -10.21 -4.64 -3.25
N GLY A 186 -9.35 -5.65 -3.29
CA GLY A 186 -8.91 -6.29 -4.54
C GLY A 186 -7.83 -5.54 -5.32
N PHE A 187 -7.55 -4.26 -5.04
CA PHE A 187 -6.58 -3.47 -5.81
C PHE A 187 -5.18 -4.12 -5.87
N LYS A 188 -4.71 -4.67 -4.76
CA LYS A 188 -3.40 -5.33 -4.67
C LYS A 188 -3.24 -6.50 -5.64
N THR A 189 -4.32 -7.18 -5.99
CA THR A 189 -4.31 -8.28 -6.97
C THR A 189 -3.75 -7.83 -8.32
N TYR A 190 -4.16 -6.66 -8.78
CA TYR A 190 -3.74 -6.09 -10.06
C TYR A 190 -2.41 -5.33 -9.96
N PHE A 191 -2.22 -4.62 -8.85
CA PHE A 191 -1.03 -3.81 -8.60
C PHE A 191 0.24 -4.64 -8.39
N ASN A 192 0.09 -5.84 -7.84
CA ASN A 192 1.20 -6.79 -7.58
C ASN A 192 1.41 -7.77 -8.74
N ALA A 193 0.55 -7.76 -9.75
CA ALA A 193 0.63 -8.68 -10.87
C ALA A 193 1.81 -8.35 -11.78
N TRP A 194 2.46 -9.39 -12.29
CA TRP A 194 3.60 -9.26 -13.18
C TRP A 194 3.33 -9.79 -14.59
N GLU A 195 2.30 -10.62 -14.79
CA GLU A 195 1.84 -11.05 -16.11
C GLU A 195 0.33 -11.29 -16.11
N TRP A 196 -0.28 -11.23 -17.28
CA TRP A 196 -1.66 -11.59 -17.52
C TRP A 196 -1.87 -12.08 -18.95
N THR A 197 -2.95 -12.84 -19.13
CA THR A 197 -3.40 -13.27 -20.45
C THR A 197 -4.88 -12.96 -20.59
N ILE A 198 -5.22 -12.06 -21.51
CA ILE A 198 -6.60 -11.81 -21.93
C ILE A 198 -7.00 -12.93 -22.88
N PRO A 199 -8.06 -13.69 -22.60
CA PRO A 199 -8.58 -14.71 -23.52
C PRO A 199 -8.99 -14.11 -24.88
N ALA A 200 -9.15 -14.95 -25.89
CA ALA A 200 -9.73 -14.52 -27.15
C ALA A 200 -11.10 -13.86 -26.94
N THR A 201 -11.31 -12.72 -27.58
CA THR A 201 -12.55 -11.94 -27.53
C THR A 201 -13.41 -12.19 -28.77
N ASN A 202 -14.53 -11.47 -28.89
CA ASN A 202 -15.34 -11.48 -30.10
C ASN A 202 -14.66 -10.85 -31.33
N LYS A 203 -13.51 -10.18 -31.15
CA LYS A 203 -12.82 -9.47 -32.24
C LYS A 203 -11.33 -9.78 -32.38
N ASN A 204 -10.69 -10.25 -31.31
CA ASN A 204 -9.26 -10.47 -31.30
C ASN A 204 -8.90 -11.84 -30.70
N THR A 205 -7.72 -12.35 -31.06
CA THR A 205 -7.12 -13.53 -30.44
C THR A 205 -6.63 -13.22 -29.02
N GLU A 206 -6.19 -14.23 -28.31
CA GLU A 206 -5.55 -14.12 -27.01
C GLU A 206 -4.38 -13.10 -27.01
N ARG A 207 -4.25 -12.33 -25.94
CA ARG A 207 -3.18 -11.35 -25.72
C ARG A 207 -2.47 -11.63 -24.41
N LYS A 208 -1.19 -11.99 -24.46
CA LYS A 208 -0.33 -12.19 -23.29
C LYS A 208 0.64 -11.01 -23.17
N PHE A 209 0.78 -10.49 -21.95
CA PHE A 209 1.66 -9.37 -21.63
C PHE A 209 2.21 -9.49 -20.22
N GLY A 210 3.28 -8.75 -19.93
CA GLY A 210 3.94 -8.75 -18.63
C GLY A 210 4.42 -7.35 -18.23
N THR A 211 4.66 -7.17 -16.94
CA THR A 211 5.07 -5.88 -16.41
C THR A 211 6.48 -5.48 -16.87
N HIS A 212 6.66 -4.18 -17.10
CA HIS A 212 7.97 -3.58 -17.32
C HIS A 212 8.66 -3.12 -16.03
N HIS A 213 8.02 -3.33 -14.87
CA HIS A 213 8.54 -2.87 -13.57
C HIS A 213 9.53 -3.88 -12.99
N SER A 214 10.80 -3.69 -13.29
CA SER A 214 11.86 -4.67 -12.96
C SER A 214 12.00 -4.97 -11.46
N MET A 215 11.58 -4.08 -10.55
CA MET A 215 11.70 -4.31 -9.11
C MET A 215 10.73 -5.38 -8.61
N ILE A 216 9.52 -5.47 -9.19
CA ILE A 216 8.49 -6.40 -8.72
C ILE A 216 8.62 -7.81 -9.31
N VAL A 217 9.44 -7.98 -10.35
CA VAL A 217 9.70 -9.30 -10.96
C VAL A 217 10.56 -10.19 -10.06
N GLY A 218 11.22 -9.60 -9.07
CA GLY A 218 12.09 -10.28 -8.12
C GLY A 218 13.48 -10.63 -8.66
N SER A 219 14.43 -10.74 -7.76
CA SER A 219 15.81 -11.12 -8.08
C SER A 219 15.91 -12.59 -8.53
N GLU A 220 15.00 -13.45 -8.07
CA GLU A 220 14.92 -14.88 -8.45
C GLU A 220 14.59 -15.09 -9.95
N ASN A 221 14.00 -14.10 -10.61
CA ASN A 221 13.72 -14.10 -12.05
C ASN A 221 14.80 -13.39 -12.86
N ASN A 222 16.02 -13.26 -12.33
CA ASN A 222 17.19 -12.61 -12.96
C ASN A 222 16.96 -11.13 -13.33
N SER A 223 16.06 -10.43 -12.64
CA SER A 223 15.93 -8.98 -12.81
C SER A 223 17.14 -8.28 -12.16
N THR A 224 17.92 -7.55 -12.96
CA THR A 224 19.06 -6.75 -12.46
C THR A 224 18.66 -5.70 -11.42
N TYR A 225 17.36 -5.32 -11.38
CA TYR A 225 16.81 -4.31 -10.49
C TYR A 225 15.72 -4.89 -9.58
N GLY A 226 15.63 -6.23 -9.47
CA GLY A 226 14.73 -6.87 -8.53
C GLY A 226 14.99 -6.39 -7.10
N TYR A 227 13.93 -6.15 -6.34
CA TYR A 227 14.02 -5.75 -4.94
C TYR A 227 13.15 -6.70 -4.12
N ASP A 228 13.78 -7.48 -3.25
CA ASP A 228 13.14 -8.63 -2.59
C ASP A 228 11.92 -8.27 -1.74
N TYR A 229 11.84 -7.02 -1.28
CA TYR A 229 10.68 -6.53 -0.53
C TYR A 229 9.62 -5.87 -1.41
N ALA A 230 9.86 -5.67 -2.72
CA ALA A 230 8.88 -5.04 -3.60
C ALA A 230 7.67 -5.95 -3.79
N THR A 231 6.49 -5.43 -3.48
CA THR A 231 5.22 -6.16 -3.59
C THR A 231 4.40 -5.73 -4.78
N GLY A 232 4.58 -4.49 -5.27
CA GLY A 232 3.82 -3.97 -6.39
C GLY A 232 4.34 -2.62 -6.86
N GLY A 233 3.85 -2.17 -8.00
CA GLY A 233 4.27 -0.88 -8.52
C GLY A 233 3.70 -0.52 -9.88
N LYS A 234 3.90 0.73 -10.29
CA LYS A 234 3.51 1.26 -11.58
C LYS A 234 4.58 2.18 -12.14
N LEU A 235 4.91 2.02 -13.41
CA LEU A 235 5.82 2.90 -14.14
C LEU A 235 5.05 3.88 -15.01
N GLY A 236 5.72 5.01 -15.30
CA GLY A 236 5.28 5.95 -16.31
C GLY A 236 6.46 6.51 -17.09
N TRP A 237 6.17 6.91 -18.32
CA TRP A 237 7.09 7.62 -19.17
C TRP A 237 6.34 8.43 -20.23
N THR A 238 6.71 9.67 -20.39
CA THR A 238 6.47 10.53 -21.55
C THR A 238 7.71 11.40 -21.76
N GLU A 239 7.76 12.14 -22.86
CA GLU A 239 8.89 13.04 -23.10
C GLU A 239 8.96 14.16 -22.03
N GLU A 240 7.80 14.63 -21.56
CA GLU A 240 7.68 15.70 -20.56
C GLU A 240 7.95 15.17 -19.15
N ALA A 241 7.32 14.06 -18.79
CA ALA A 241 7.45 13.44 -17.44
C ALA A 241 8.80 12.75 -17.23
N LYS A 242 9.52 12.42 -18.30
CA LYS A 242 10.65 11.48 -18.25
C LYS A 242 10.22 10.17 -17.58
N HIS A 243 11.06 9.54 -16.77
CA HIS A 243 10.71 8.30 -16.10
C HIS A 243 10.11 8.59 -14.72
N THR A 244 8.94 8.04 -14.48
CA THR A 244 8.27 8.04 -13.17
C THR A 244 8.09 6.61 -12.68
N ALA A 245 8.07 6.43 -11.36
CA ALA A 245 7.77 5.13 -10.77
C ALA A 245 7.10 5.32 -9.41
N VAL A 246 6.15 4.44 -9.14
CA VAL A 246 5.63 4.15 -7.81
C VAL A 246 5.98 2.69 -7.52
N THR A 247 6.59 2.44 -6.38
CA THR A 247 6.90 1.09 -5.90
C THR A 247 6.44 0.97 -4.46
N VAL A 248 5.86 -0.16 -4.11
CA VAL A 248 5.51 -0.51 -2.72
C VAL A 248 6.41 -1.66 -2.29
N ALA A 249 6.97 -1.54 -1.11
CA ALA A 249 7.82 -2.57 -0.51
C ALA A 249 7.36 -2.89 0.91
N ASP A 250 7.42 -4.16 1.29
CA ASP A 250 7.03 -4.67 2.60
C ASP A 250 8.11 -5.64 3.11
N ASN A 251 8.80 -5.28 4.19
CA ASN A 251 9.82 -6.13 4.81
C ASN A 251 9.28 -6.94 6.01
N GLY A 252 7.97 -6.99 6.17
CA GLY A 252 7.28 -7.66 7.28
C GLY A 252 7.21 -6.85 8.58
N LYS A 253 7.88 -5.68 8.64
CA LYS A 253 7.83 -4.74 9.77
C LYS A 253 7.26 -3.39 9.38
N MET A 254 7.57 -2.94 8.19
CA MET A 254 7.14 -1.67 7.61
C MET A 254 6.72 -1.89 6.17
N ARG A 255 5.64 -1.25 5.75
CA ARG A 255 5.18 -1.21 4.37
C ARG A 255 5.30 0.21 3.84
N LEU A 256 6.18 0.40 2.88
CA LEU A 256 6.56 1.71 2.38
C LEU A 256 6.11 1.90 0.94
N ILE A 257 5.67 3.11 0.62
CA ILE A 257 5.38 3.60 -0.73
C ILE A 257 6.51 4.53 -1.13
N CYS A 258 7.22 4.25 -2.21
CA CYS A 258 8.21 5.15 -2.79
C CYS A 258 7.71 5.66 -4.13
N VAL A 259 7.69 6.96 -4.28
CA VAL A 259 7.39 7.67 -5.53
C VAL A 259 8.63 8.40 -5.98
N VAL A 260 9.03 8.20 -7.24
CA VAL A 260 10.10 8.97 -7.89
C VAL A 260 9.56 9.57 -9.19
N LEU A 261 9.81 10.86 -9.41
CA LEU A 261 9.34 11.62 -10.55
C LEU A 261 10.51 12.23 -11.33
N LYS A 262 10.33 12.30 -12.65
CA LYS A 262 11.25 12.98 -13.59
C LYS A 262 12.69 12.49 -13.51
N SER A 263 12.87 11.16 -13.40
CA SER A 263 14.19 10.55 -13.54
C SER A 263 14.63 10.60 -15.00
N THR A 264 15.79 11.18 -15.26
CA THR A 264 16.32 11.34 -16.62
C THR A 264 16.82 10.04 -17.26
N ASN A 265 16.99 8.99 -16.44
CA ASN A 265 17.48 7.69 -16.90
C ASN A 265 16.52 6.59 -16.47
N LYS A 266 16.15 5.73 -17.42
CA LYS A 266 15.20 4.61 -17.20
C LYS A 266 15.64 3.60 -16.10
N TYR A 267 16.93 3.54 -15.78
CA TYR A 267 17.47 2.66 -14.75
C TYR A 267 17.72 3.40 -13.42
N ALA A 268 17.94 4.71 -13.47
CA ALA A 268 18.20 5.51 -12.28
C ALA A 268 17.01 5.48 -11.33
N LYS A 269 15.77 5.53 -11.83
CA LYS A 269 14.58 5.42 -10.99
C LYS A 269 14.60 4.20 -10.06
N TYR A 270 15.12 3.05 -10.52
CA TYR A 270 15.23 1.84 -9.70
C TYR A 270 16.33 1.96 -8.63
N LYS A 271 17.49 2.52 -9.02
CA LYS A 271 18.59 2.75 -8.07
C LYS A 271 18.18 3.75 -6.98
N ASP A 272 17.52 4.83 -7.39
CA ASP A 272 16.99 5.83 -6.47
C ASP A 272 15.98 5.17 -5.50
N THR A 273 15.01 4.40 -6.02
CA THR A 273 14.01 3.70 -5.22
C THR A 273 14.65 2.72 -4.24
N THR A 274 15.63 1.92 -4.68
CA THR A 274 16.37 1.00 -3.80
C THR A 274 17.07 1.76 -2.68
N ALA A 275 17.83 2.81 -3.01
CA ALA A 275 18.57 3.59 -2.01
C ALA A 275 17.63 4.25 -0.98
N LEU A 276 16.47 4.74 -1.44
CA LEU A 276 15.45 5.35 -0.58
C LEU A 276 14.81 4.30 0.36
N PHE A 277 14.46 3.12 -0.15
CA PHE A 277 13.91 2.04 0.67
C PHE A 277 14.93 1.51 1.67
N ASP A 278 16.16 1.20 1.23
CA ASP A 278 17.22 0.67 2.09
C ASP A 278 17.49 1.62 3.25
N TYR A 279 17.54 2.94 2.96
CA TYR A 279 17.67 3.94 4.00
C TYR A 279 16.49 3.90 4.98
N CYS A 280 15.26 3.95 4.49
CA CYS A 280 14.09 3.99 5.35
C CYS A 280 13.95 2.72 6.19
N PHE A 281 14.16 1.55 5.61
CA PHE A 281 14.11 0.28 6.36
C PHE A 281 15.22 0.15 7.41
N ALA A 282 16.37 0.80 7.21
CA ALA A 282 17.47 0.79 8.14
C ALA A 282 17.41 1.91 9.19
N ALA A 283 16.88 3.09 8.83
CA ALA A 283 16.91 4.27 9.69
C ALA A 283 15.70 4.43 10.60
N PHE A 284 14.55 3.83 10.23
CA PHE A 284 13.29 4.02 10.93
C PHE A 284 12.89 2.79 11.73
N ARG A 285 12.23 3.04 12.86
CA ARG A 285 11.60 2.02 13.69
C ARG A 285 10.23 2.48 14.16
N THR A 286 9.33 1.53 14.41
CA THR A 286 8.02 1.82 14.99
C THR A 286 8.17 2.24 16.44
N VAL A 287 7.58 3.39 16.79
CA VAL A 287 7.49 3.92 18.14
C VAL A 287 6.03 4.19 18.45
N GLU A 288 5.55 3.65 19.56
CA GLU A 288 4.21 3.92 20.06
C GLU A 288 4.16 5.29 20.73
N ILE A 289 3.34 6.19 20.19
CA ILE A 289 3.17 7.56 20.71
C ILE A 289 1.84 7.62 21.46
N PRO A 290 1.84 7.87 22.78
CA PRO A 290 0.62 8.00 23.54
C PRO A 290 -0.13 9.27 23.14
N ILE A 291 -1.44 9.14 22.93
CA ILE A 291 -2.32 10.28 22.59
C ILE A 291 -3.14 10.66 23.80
N ALA A 292 -2.89 11.85 24.32
CA ALA A 292 -3.65 12.42 25.42
C ALA A 292 -4.88 13.18 24.89
N LEU A 293 -5.85 12.46 24.30
CA LEU A 293 -7.14 13.04 23.93
C LEU A 293 -7.99 13.17 25.20
N LYS A 294 -8.48 14.39 25.50
CA LYS A 294 -9.52 14.57 26.49
C LYS A 294 -10.86 14.11 25.94
N LYS A 295 -11.69 13.50 26.79
CA LYS A 295 -13.07 13.19 26.45
C LYS A 295 -13.74 14.45 25.91
N THR A 296 -14.18 14.43 24.64
CA THR A 296 -14.69 15.60 23.92
C THR A 296 -16.07 15.33 23.37
N GLU A 297 -16.99 16.27 23.50
CA GLU A 297 -18.32 16.19 22.89
C GLU A 297 -18.31 16.82 21.51
N VAL A 298 -18.95 16.14 20.55
CA VAL A 298 -19.19 16.61 19.18
C VAL A 298 -20.67 16.68 18.93
N THR A 299 -21.17 17.81 18.43
CA THR A 299 -22.60 17.99 18.11
C THR A 299 -22.91 17.31 16.78
N LEU A 300 -23.97 16.52 16.74
CA LEU A 300 -24.40 15.81 15.54
C LEU A 300 -25.63 16.48 14.93
N TYR A 301 -25.61 16.63 13.60
CA TYR A 301 -26.72 17.14 12.80
C TYR A 301 -27.20 16.07 11.81
N ASP A 302 -28.49 16.17 11.41
CA ASP A 302 -29.10 15.47 10.27
C ASP A 302 -29.55 16.55 9.31
N GLY A 303 -28.68 16.88 8.35
CA GLY A 303 -28.81 18.11 7.57
C GLY A 303 -28.71 19.36 8.47
N GLU A 304 -29.82 20.16 8.54
CA GLU A 304 -29.89 21.34 9.42
C GLU A 304 -30.46 21.05 10.81
N ALA A 305 -31.00 19.85 11.04
CA ALA A 305 -31.64 19.48 12.29
C ALA A 305 -30.64 18.93 13.31
N LEU A 306 -30.71 19.40 14.56
CA LEU A 306 -29.95 18.86 15.66
C LEU A 306 -30.36 17.40 15.91
N TYR A 307 -29.42 16.47 15.75
CA TYR A 307 -29.64 15.03 15.96
C TYR A 307 -29.30 14.61 17.39
N GLY A 308 -28.22 15.11 17.96
CA GLY A 308 -27.75 14.74 19.28
C GLY A 308 -26.30 15.11 19.53
N LYS A 309 -25.67 14.35 20.42
CA LYS A 309 -24.26 14.51 20.76
C LYS A 309 -23.52 13.20 20.66
N MET A 310 -22.30 13.26 20.14
CA MET A 310 -21.35 12.17 20.17
C MET A 310 -20.25 12.48 21.18
N THR A 311 -19.90 11.52 22.02
CA THR A 311 -18.74 11.66 22.87
C THR A 311 -17.59 10.84 22.30
N VAL A 312 -16.50 11.54 22.00
CA VAL A 312 -15.25 10.94 21.51
C VAL A 312 -14.38 10.57 22.69
N TYR A 313 -13.90 9.32 22.71
CA TYR A 313 -13.08 8.80 23.80
C TYR A 313 -11.59 8.88 23.47
N PRO A 314 -10.73 8.92 24.50
CA PRO A 314 -9.28 8.91 24.30
C PRO A 314 -8.84 7.68 23.51
N MET A 315 -8.02 7.88 22.51
CA MET A 315 -7.24 6.82 21.90
C MET A 315 -6.06 6.49 22.79
N ALA A 316 -5.68 5.22 22.86
CA ALA A 316 -4.57 4.80 23.71
C ALA A 316 -3.22 5.30 23.17
N SER A 317 -2.97 5.07 21.87
CA SER A 317 -1.69 5.42 21.22
C SER A 317 -1.79 5.34 19.68
N VAL A 318 -0.80 5.90 19.01
CA VAL A 318 -0.57 5.75 17.55
C VAL A 318 0.87 5.29 17.33
N ASN A 319 1.07 4.40 16.39
CA ASN A 319 2.40 3.99 15.96
C ASN A 319 2.93 4.94 14.89
N LEU A 320 4.07 5.54 15.15
CA LEU A 320 4.83 6.33 14.18
C LEU A 320 6.17 5.68 13.86
N LEU A 321 6.70 5.97 12.69
CA LEU A 321 8.05 5.58 12.30
C LEU A 321 9.03 6.72 12.63
N LEU A 322 9.92 6.48 13.57
CA LEU A 322 10.94 7.44 14.00
C LEU A 322 12.34 6.90 13.75
N THR A 323 13.28 7.81 13.51
CA THR A 323 14.71 7.48 13.47
C THR A 323 15.26 7.21 14.86
N ASP A 324 16.37 6.51 14.98
CA ASP A 324 16.94 6.08 16.26
C ASP A 324 17.36 7.24 17.18
N ASP A 325 17.61 8.41 16.61
CA ASP A 325 17.92 9.64 17.35
C ASP A 325 16.68 10.33 17.94
N LEU A 326 15.47 9.82 17.63
CA LEU A 326 14.20 10.35 18.09
C LEU A 326 13.49 9.41 19.06
N SER A 327 12.80 10.00 20.01
CA SER A 327 11.95 9.31 20.98
C SER A 327 10.55 9.91 21.00
N GLU A 328 9.63 9.29 21.73
CA GLU A 328 8.28 9.82 21.93
C GLU A 328 8.25 11.25 22.48
N LYS A 329 9.29 11.66 23.24
CA LYS A 329 9.41 12.99 23.84
C LYS A 329 9.75 14.10 22.83
N ASP A 330 10.28 13.71 21.68
CA ASP A 330 10.65 14.62 20.61
C ASP A 330 9.46 14.91 19.67
N VAL A 331 8.36 14.19 19.87
CA VAL A 331 7.14 14.29 19.06
C VAL A 331 6.10 15.10 19.81
N SER A 332 5.71 16.25 19.28
CA SER A 332 4.53 16.99 19.76
C SER A 332 3.28 16.41 19.10
N CYS A 333 2.27 16.14 19.90
CA CYS A 333 0.97 15.65 19.44
C CYS A 333 -0.08 16.75 19.60
N LYS A 334 -0.73 17.15 18.51
CA LYS A 334 -1.90 18.03 18.52
C LYS A 334 -3.10 17.26 18.02
N VAL A 335 -4.15 17.21 18.84
CA VAL A 335 -5.41 16.52 18.51
C VAL A 335 -6.46 17.56 18.15
N ASN A 336 -7.03 17.45 16.95
CA ASN A 336 -8.14 18.26 16.50
C ASN A 336 -9.38 17.38 16.42
N VAL A 337 -10.38 17.69 17.24
CA VAL A 337 -11.71 17.07 17.21
C VAL A 337 -12.67 18.09 16.59
N PRO A 338 -13.47 17.75 15.59
CA PRO A 338 -14.47 18.67 15.05
C PRO A 338 -15.52 19.02 16.12
N GLU A 339 -16.00 20.24 16.13
CA GLU A 339 -17.02 20.69 17.09
C GLU A 339 -18.41 20.13 16.74
N TYR A 340 -18.64 19.85 15.44
CA TYR A 340 -19.90 19.30 14.90
C TYR A 340 -19.62 18.39 13.70
N CYS A 341 -20.59 17.52 13.40
CA CYS A 341 -20.53 16.57 12.30
C CYS A 341 -21.93 16.23 11.81
N ASP A 342 -22.12 15.97 10.52
CA ASP A 342 -23.35 15.41 9.99
C ASP A 342 -23.42 13.89 10.29
N ILE A 343 -24.62 13.38 10.57
CA ILE A 343 -24.80 11.97 10.92
C ILE A 343 -24.43 11.05 9.76
N SER A 344 -24.56 11.51 8.52
CA SER A 344 -24.16 10.76 7.33
C SER A 344 -22.64 10.57 7.24
N GLU A 345 -21.86 11.41 7.93
CA GLU A 345 -20.42 11.39 7.98
C GLU A 345 -19.86 10.74 9.25
N ILE A 346 -20.71 10.16 10.09
CA ILE A 346 -20.34 9.69 11.44
C ILE A 346 -19.25 8.61 11.40
N ASP A 347 -19.27 7.75 10.39
CA ASP A 347 -18.25 6.71 10.19
C ASP A 347 -16.95 7.27 9.61
N SER A 348 -16.97 8.50 9.10
CA SER A 348 -15.83 9.22 8.53
C SER A 348 -15.34 10.36 9.42
N VAL A 349 -15.96 10.60 10.59
CA VAL A 349 -15.44 11.57 11.56
C VAL A 349 -14.06 11.14 12.02
N ALA A 350 -13.08 11.76 11.42
CA ALA A 350 -11.71 11.52 11.72
C ALA A 350 -11.25 12.56 12.75
N VAL A 351 -10.75 12.08 13.88
CA VAL A 351 -9.94 12.92 14.75
C VAL A 351 -8.60 13.09 14.05
N SER A 352 -8.31 14.31 13.63
CA SER A 352 -7.01 14.62 13.05
C SER A 352 -5.99 14.74 14.17
N VAL A 353 -4.93 13.92 14.10
CA VAL A 353 -3.83 13.98 15.03
C VAL A 353 -2.59 14.39 14.25
N SER A 354 -2.12 15.61 14.52
CA SER A 354 -0.89 16.13 13.92
C SER A 354 0.29 15.86 14.83
N PHE A 355 1.35 15.35 14.25
CA PHE A 355 2.61 15.14 14.94
C PHE A 355 3.66 16.11 14.40
N GLY A 356 4.26 16.89 15.29
CA GLY A 356 5.31 17.85 14.96
C GLY A 356 6.61 17.53 15.67
N LYS A 357 7.71 17.94 15.09
CA LYS A 357 9.03 17.93 15.72
C LYS A 357 9.44 19.35 16.10
N SER A 358 10.06 19.52 17.25
CA SER A 358 10.57 20.80 17.73
C SER A 358 11.82 21.29 17.00
N SER A 359 12.45 20.48 16.13
CA SER A 359 13.60 20.88 15.29
C SER A 359 13.63 20.12 13.96
N SER A 360 13.32 20.82 12.95
CA SER A 360 13.81 20.79 11.55
C SER A 360 14.28 19.49 10.87
N LEU A 361 13.60 18.34 10.88
CA LEU A 361 14.05 17.31 9.93
C LEU A 361 12.96 16.41 9.33
N MET A 362 11.77 16.39 9.87
CA MET A 362 10.72 15.56 9.26
C MET A 362 9.37 16.23 9.53
N ALA A 363 8.76 16.76 8.48
CA ALA A 363 7.35 17.08 8.54
C ALA A 363 6.62 15.75 8.69
N THR A 364 6.14 15.44 9.87
CA THR A 364 5.12 14.41 10.02
C THR A 364 3.83 15.01 9.52
N ASP A 365 3.21 14.40 8.53
CA ASP A 365 1.89 14.80 8.07
C ASP A 365 0.84 14.47 9.12
N ASP A 366 -0.30 15.14 9.05
CA ASP A 366 -1.44 14.83 9.89
C ASP A 366 -1.87 13.38 9.67
N VAL A 367 -1.88 12.60 10.74
CA VAL A 367 -2.39 11.23 10.72
C VAL A 367 -3.84 11.26 11.16
N THR A 368 -4.74 10.84 10.28
CA THR A 368 -6.16 10.72 10.60
C THR A 368 -6.42 9.39 11.30
N VAL A 369 -7.03 9.44 12.48
CA VAL A 369 -7.36 8.26 13.28
C VAL A 369 -8.85 8.25 13.60
N ARG A 370 -9.45 7.06 13.62
CA ARG A 370 -10.86 6.88 14.00
C ARG A 370 -10.92 6.58 15.49
N PRO A 371 -11.47 7.49 16.33
CA PRO A 371 -11.59 7.24 17.76
C PRO A 371 -12.81 6.34 18.06
N GLU A 372 -12.80 5.73 19.24
CA GLU A 372 -14.03 5.17 19.79
C GLU A 372 -14.99 6.29 20.15
N TYR A 373 -16.31 6.09 19.95
CA TYR A 373 -17.31 7.08 20.28
C TYR A 373 -18.64 6.47 20.75
N HIS A 374 -19.41 7.24 21.53
CA HIS A 374 -20.78 6.95 21.91
C HIS A 374 -21.72 8.06 21.49
N ILE A 375 -22.86 7.71 20.93
CA ILE A 375 -23.88 8.65 20.45
C ILE A 375 -25.05 8.70 21.45
N VAL A 376 -25.45 9.91 21.83
CA VAL A 376 -26.65 10.18 22.62
C VAL A 376 -27.58 11.01 21.78
N LYS A 377 -28.75 10.48 21.40
CA LYS A 377 -29.81 11.23 20.66
C LYS A 377 -30.49 12.24 21.55
N GLU A 378 -30.64 13.46 21.08
CA GLU A 378 -31.42 14.52 21.74
C GLU A 378 -32.91 14.48 21.36
N SER A 379 -33.57 13.35 21.30
CA SER A 379 -35.03 13.26 21.16
C SER A 379 -35.61 12.55 22.36
N GLY A 380 -36.25 13.34 23.22
CA GLY A 380 -37.12 12.96 24.31
C GLY A 380 -37.13 11.51 24.75
N VAL A 381 -36.50 11.25 25.88
CA VAL A 381 -36.68 10.08 26.75
C VAL A 381 -37.08 8.79 26.01
N VAL A 382 -36.12 8.13 25.43
CA VAL A 382 -36.05 6.67 25.38
C VAL A 382 -34.65 6.30 25.80
N GLU A 383 -34.50 5.83 27.02
CA GLU A 383 -33.37 5.04 27.45
C GLU A 383 -33.31 3.81 26.55
N GLY A 384 -32.51 3.90 25.52
CA GLY A 384 -32.11 2.81 24.67
C GLY A 384 -30.65 2.96 24.43
N ASP A 385 -29.89 2.21 25.23
CA ASP A 385 -28.47 1.95 24.98
C ASP A 385 -28.32 1.49 23.54
N ALA A 386 -28.03 2.44 22.64
CA ALA A 386 -27.64 2.11 21.25
C ALA A 386 -26.20 1.65 21.25
N SER A 387 -25.86 0.69 22.15
CA SER A 387 -24.88 -0.29 21.80
C SER A 387 -25.37 -0.90 20.50
N ILE A 388 -24.64 -0.72 19.39
CA ILE A 388 -24.73 -1.65 18.29
C ILE A 388 -24.72 -3.03 18.96
N LYS A 389 -25.86 -3.69 19.01
CA LYS A 389 -25.91 -5.11 19.29
C LYS A 389 -25.00 -5.72 18.24
N LYS A 390 -23.74 -5.90 18.58
CA LYS A 390 -23.06 -7.09 18.10
C LYS A 390 -24.05 -8.18 18.43
N GLU A 391 -24.73 -8.71 17.39
CA GLU A 391 -25.44 -9.97 17.53
C GLU A 391 -24.51 -10.83 18.36
N GLY A 392 -25.00 -11.26 19.51
CA GLY A 392 -24.22 -12.00 20.47
C GLY A 392 -23.66 -13.22 19.80
N SER A 393 -22.49 -13.10 19.24
CA SER A 393 -21.62 -14.25 19.11
C SER A 393 -21.38 -14.62 20.56
N THR A 394 -22.12 -15.65 21.00
CA THR A 394 -21.79 -16.34 22.25
C THR A 394 -20.29 -16.60 22.14
N PHE A 395 -19.53 -15.82 22.89
CA PHE A 395 -18.08 -15.88 22.87
C PHE A 395 -17.68 -17.30 23.27
N ARG A 396 -17.46 -18.13 22.28
CA ARG A 396 -17.17 -19.55 22.46
C ARG A 396 -15.70 -19.66 22.85
N TRP A 397 -15.40 -19.44 24.12
CA TRP A 397 -14.03 -19.53 24.68
C TRP A 397 -13.30 -20.83 24.27
N TRP A 398 -14.03 -21.90 23.94
CA TRP A 398 -13.46 -23.14 23.44
C TRP A 398 -12.75 -22.98 22.06
N ILE A 399 -13.08 -21.95 21.26
CA ILE A 399 -12.41 -21.64 19.98
C ILE A 399 -10.95 -21.30 20.23
N PHE A 400 -10.62 -20.62 21.33
CA PHE A 400 -9.24 -20.31 21.71
C PHE A 400 -8.43 -21.54 22.15
N ILE A 401 -9.08 -22.65 22.42
CA ILE A 401 -8.43 -23.93 22.76
C ILE A 401 -8.39 -24.83 21.50
N VAL A 402 -9.48 -24.96 20.79
CA VAL A 402 -9.59 -25.89 19.63
C VAL A 402 -8.79 -25.39 18.42
N ILE A 403 -8.79 -24.09 18.16
CA ILE A 403 -8.03 -23.54 17.01
C ILE A 403 -6.51 -23.69 17.20
N PRO A 404 -5.90 -23.30 18.33
CA PRO A 404 -4.47 -23.53 18.54
C PRO A 404 -4.08 -25.00 18.53
N VAL A 405 -4.88 -25.88 19.10
CA VAL A 405 -4.63 -27.33 19.08
C VAL A 405 -4.71 -27.86 17.65
N GLY A 406 -5.69 -27.42 16.87
CA GLY A 406 -5.82 -27.78 15.45
C GLY A 406 -4.64 -27.29 14.61
N ILE A 407 -4.17 -26.07 14.85
CA ILE A 407 -2.99 -25.50 14.17
C ILE A 407 -1.71 -26.28 14.52
N ILE A 408 -1.50 -26.61 15.79
CA ILE A 408 -0.34 -27.41 16.23
C ILE A 408 -0.37 -28.81 15.59
N ALA A 409 -1.54 -29.46 15.59
CA ALA A 409 -1.70 -30.76 14.94
C ALA A 409 -1.45 -30.69 13.43
N GLY A 410 -1.95 -29.64 12.76
CA GLY A 410 -1.72 -29.39 11.34
C GLY A 410 -0.25 -29.15 11.01
N LEU A 411 0.46 -28.38 11.82
CA LEU A 411 1.90 -28.13 11.66
C LEU A 411 2.72 -29.41 11.89
N ALA A 412 2.36 -30.23 12.88
CA ALA A 412 3.00 -31.52 13.11
C ALA A 412 2.81 -32.46 11.92
N LEU A 413 1.59 -32.52 11.35
CA LEU A 413 1.30 -33.29 10.15
C LEU A 413 2.09 -32.81 8.94
N LEU A 414 2.20 -31.51 8.75
CA LEU A 414 2.99 -30.88 7.68
C LEU A 414 4.46 -31.27 7.79
N VAL A 415 5.04 -31.19 8.99
CA VAL A 415 6.43 -31.60 9.25
C VAL A 415 6.64 -33.09 8.93
N LEU A 416 5.69 -33.95 9.28
CA LEU A 416 5.74 -35.38 8.95
C LEU A 416 5.66 -35.60 7.44
N CYS A 417 4.80 -34.87 6.72
CA CYS A 417 4.70 -34.93 5.28
C CYS A 417 5.99 -34.46 4.58
N ILE A 418 6.57 -33.36 5.04
CA ILE A 418 7.87 -32.86 4.52
C ILE A 418 8.98 -33.88 4.79
N ARG A 419 9.04 -34.48 5.98
CA ARG A 419 9.99 -35.57 6.28
C ARG A 419 9.80 -36.77 5.36
N ALA A 420 8.57 -37.22 5.17
CA ALA A 420 8.26 -38.35 4.28
C ALA A 420 8.62 -38.03 2.82
N TYR A 421 8.33 -36.81 2.35
CA TYR A 421 8.73 -36.34 1.02
C TYR A 421 10.26 -36.34 0.85
N ASN A 422 10.98 -35.77 1.81
CA ASN A 422 12.44 -35.73 1.76
C ASN A 422 13.06 -37.12 1.78
N ILE A 423 12.56 -38.06 2.60
CA ILE A 423 13.01 -39.45 2.61
C ILE A 423 12.78 -40.11 1.24
N ARG A 424 11.61 -39.90 0.60
CA ARG A 424 11.33 -40.42 -0.75
C ARG A 424 12.25 -39.80 -1.81
N LYS A 425 12.52 -38.48 -1.72
CA LYS A 425 13.46 -37.78 -2.60
C LYS A 425 14.88 -38.32 -2.47
N TYR A 426 15.38 -38.48 -1.23
CA TYR A 426 16.72 -39.06 -0.98
C TYR A 426 16.84 -40.51 -1.46
N ARG A 427 15.79 -41.34 -1.30
CA ARG A 427 15.78 -42.73 -1.82
C ARG A 427 15.82 -42.76 -3.35
N ARG A 428 15.12 -41.84 -4.04
CA ARG A 428 15.19 -41.71 -5.52
C ARG A 428 16.58 -41.30 -5.99
N LEU A 429 17.20 -40.27 -5.34
CA LEU A 429 18.55 -39.83 -5.66
C LEU A 429 19.60 -40.90 -5.43
N ARG A 430 19.46 -41.71 -4.35
CA ARG A 430 20.37 -42.83 -4.06
C ARG A 430 20.25 -43.95 -5.10
N ARG A 431 19.03 -44.28 -5.55
CA ARG A 431 18.81 -45.25 -6.64
C ARG A 431 19.38 -44.71 -7.97
N HIS A 432 19.22 -43.42 -8.26
CA HIS A 432 19.76 -42.86 -9.50
C HIS A 432 21.31 -42.85 -9.51
N ARG A 433 21.95 -42.52 -8.38
CA ARG A 433 23.43 -42.62 -8.24
C ARG A 433 23.91 -44.09 -8.34
N HIS A 434 23.18 -45.02 -7.80
CA HIS A 434 23.51 -46.45 -7.91
C HIS A 434 23.41 -46.96 -9.36
N TYR A 435 22.36 -46.52 -10.07
CA TYR A 435 22.17 -46.84 -11.49
C TYR A 435 23.23 -46.23 -12.41
N GLN A 436 23.69 -45.00 -12.09
CA GLN A 436 24.77 -44.32 -12.81
C GLN A 436 26.14 -45.01 -12.55
N LYS A 437 26.32 -45.60 -11.37
CA LYS A 437 27.54 -46.34 -11.04
C LYS A 437 27.62 -47.66 -11.78
N LEU A 438 26.49 -48.41 -11.86
CA LEU A 438 26.40 -49.67 -12.62
C LEU A 438 26.51 -49.49 -14.16
N LYS A 439 26.34 -48.30 -14.69
CA LYS A 439 26.53 -47.98 -16.12
C LYS A 439 27.99 -47.62 -16.47
N ARG A 440 28.84 -47.41 -15.47
CA ARG A 440 30.27 -47.04 -15.64
C ARG A 440 31.22 -48.20 -15.37
N GLU A 441 30.73 -49.29 -14.83
CA GLU A 441 31.33 -50.64 -14.78
C GLU A 441 30.80 -51.52 -15.94
#